data_5fab2afb37151f5e52530ae8ae60fade
#
_entry.id   5fab2afb37151f5e52530ae8ae60fade
#
_cell.length_a   1.000
_cell.length_b   1.000
_cell.length_c   1.000
_cell.angle_alpha   90.00
_cell.angle_beta   90.00
_cell.angle_gamma   90.00
#
_symmetry.space_group_name_H-M   'P 1'
#
loop_
_entity.id
_entity.type
_entity.pdbx_description
1 polymer ?
#
loop_
_entity_poly.entity_id
_entity_poly.type
_entity_poly.pdbx_seq_one_letter_code
_entity_poly.pdbx_strand_id
1 'polypeptide(L)'
;MNQPKKILIITYYWPPSGGPGVQRWLKFVKYLPEFGWKPTVFIPENPSYPIVDESLSKEVSDELEIIKTKIWEPYQIAEFFGKDNKKFKAGQFDVGNNQSWKSKLSIWVRGNFFIPDARVFWVQPSAKFLKKYLKENHFDAFVTTGPPHSMHLIGLELKKEFPHLKWIADFRKPKTEISYYKHLKLTKSADQKHRNLEQKKKKKA
;
A
#
# COMPACT_ATOMS: atom_id res chain seq x y z
N MET A 1 -34.48 10.29 4.34
CA MET A 1 -33.08 10.51 3.84
C MET A 1 -32.42 9.16 3.69
N ASN A 2 -31.87 8.83 2.53
CA ASN A 2 -31.12 7.59 2.34
C ASN A 2 -29.87 7.61 3.22
N GLN A 3 -29.59 6.52 3.92
CA GLN A 3 -28.36 6.41 4.71
C GLN A 3 -27.14 6.53 3.77
N PRO A 4 -26.07 7.24 4.20
CA PRO A 4 -24.87 7.37 3.39
C PRO A 4 -24.25 6.00 3.10
N LYS A 5 -23.78 5.80 1.86
CA LYS A 5 -23.04 4.60 1.47
C LYS A 5 -21.71 4.56 2.19
N LYS A 6 -21.26 3.38 2.61
CA LYS A 6 -19.99 3.21 3.30
C LYS A 6 -18.89 2.72 2.36
N ILE A 7 -17.71 3.32 2.47
CA ILE A 7 -16.55 2.96 1.66
C ILE A 7 -15.31 2.75 2.54
N LEU A 8 -14.67 1.59 2.40
CA LEU A 8 -13.42 1.27 3.09
C LEU A 8 -12.22 1.60 2.18
N ILE A 9 -11.29 2.41 2.66
CA ILE A 9 -10.10 2.83 1.93
C ILE A 9 -8.88 2.18 2.56
N ILE A 10 -8.23 1.26 1.85
CA ILE A 10 -7.06 0.51 2.29
C ILE A 10 -5.82 1.17 1.68
N THR A 11 -5.01 1.80 2.52
CA THR A 11 -3.79 2.51 2.10
C THR A 11 -2.64 2.27 3.07
N TYR A 12 -1.42 2.33 2.57
CA TYR A 12 -0.22 2.32 3.40
C TYR A 12 0.19 3.74 3.79
N TYR A 13 0.12 4.68 2.84
CA TYR A 13 0.52 6.05 3.05
C TYR A 13 -0.68 6.90 3.48
N TRP A 14 -0.63 7.41 4.70
CA TRP A 14 -1.62 8.29 5.30
C TRP A 14 -0.90 9.34 6.17
N PRO A 15 -1.47 10.52 6.44
CA PRO A 15 -0.83 11.47 7.36
C PRO A 15 -0.37 10.81 8.67
N PRO A 16 0.85 11.14 9.17
CA PRO A 16 1.75 12.23 8.76
C PRO A 16 2.68 11.91 7.59
N SER A 17 2.46 10.86 6.79
CA SER A 17 3.24 10.66 5.57
C SER A 17 3.01 11.79 4.59
N GLY A 18 4.08 12.30 3.97
CA GLY A 18 4.02 13.31 2.93
C GLY A 18 3.94 12.71 1.51
N GLY A 19 3.72 13.60 0.56
CA GLY A 19 3.77 13.33 -0.87
C GLY A 19 2.42 13.31 -1.59
N PRO A 20 2.44 13.40 -2.94
CA PRO A 20 1.22 13.65 -3.74
C PRO A 20 0.17 12.53 -3.64
N GLY A 21 0.62 11.30 -3.32
CA GLY A 21 -0.30 10.18 -3.15
C GLY A 21 -1.14 10.27 -1.89
N VAL A 22 -0.55 10.77 -0.82
CA VAL A 22 -1.24 11.01 0.45
C VAL A 22 -2.25 12.14 0.29
N GLN A 23 -1.82 13.28 -0.25
CA GLN A 23 -2.67 14.44 -0.46
C GLN A 23 -3.92 14.09 -1.29
N ARG A 24 -3.77 13.28 -2.33
CA ARG A 24 -4.89 12.87 -3.18
C ARG A 24 -5.96 12.10 -2.39
N TRP A 25 -5.57 11.09 -1.62
CA TRP A 25 -6.53 10.29 -0.85
C TRP A 25 -7.08 11.04 0.35
N LEU A 26 -6.28 11.91 0.98
CA LEU A 26 -6.74 12.82 2.02
C LEU A 26 -7.87 13.73 1.49
N LYS A 27 -7.69 14.31 0.29
CA LYS A 27 -8.74 15.14 -0.34
C LYS A 27 -9.96 14.32 -0.75
N PHE A 28 -9.79 13.11 -1.31
CA PHE A 28 -10.94 12.26 -1.61
C PHE A 28 -11.74 11.95 -0.34
N VAL A 29 -11.08 11.54 0.73
CA VAL A 29 -11.75 11.24 2.01
C VAL A 29 -12.48 12.46 2.55
N LYS A 30 -11.88 13.65 2.45
CA LYS A 30 -12.50 14.91 2.89
C LYS A 30 -13.80 15.23 2.14
N TYR A 31 -13.84 14.98 0.83
CA TYR A 31 -14.99 15.36 -0.01
C TYR A 31 -16.01 14.24 -0.24
N LEU A 32 -15.69 12.97 0.02
CA LEU A 32 -16.62 11.85 -0.13
C LEU A 32 -17.97 12.05 0.57
N PRO A 33 -18.04 12.66 1.79
CA PRO A 33 -19.32 12.92 2.45
C PRO A 33 -20.27 13.83 1.65
N GLU A 34 -19.75 14.78 0.92
CA GLU A 34 -20.56 15.67 0.04
C GLU A 34 -21.29 14.89 -1.07
N PHE A 35 -20.77 13.70 -1.42
CA PHE A 35 -21.35 12.80 -2.41
C PHE A 35 -22.14 11.64 -1.80
N GLY A 36 -22.49 11.73 -0.51
CA GLY A 36 -23.27 10.72 0.19
C GLY A 36 -22.48 9.44 0.56
N TRP A 37 -21.15 9.51 0.67
CA TRP A 37 -20.30 8.42 1.10
C TRP A 37 -19.70 8.67 2.47
N LYS A 38 -19.75 7.68 3.35
CA LYS A 38 -19.05 7.67 4.64
C LYS A 38 -17.76 6.87 4.50
N PRO A 39 -16.59 7.51 4.48
CA PRO A 39 -15.31 6.84 4.38
C PRO A 39 -14.86 6.28 5.74
N THR A 40 -14.22 5.11 5.70
CA THR A 40 -13.41 4.52 6.79
C THR A 40 -12.04 4.21 6.21
N VAL A 41 -10.97 4.59 6.88
CA VAL A 41 -9.59 4.41 6.38
C VAL A 41 -8.88 3.32 7.17
N PHE A 42 -8.29 2.35 6.46
CA PHE A 42 -7.50 1.27 7.04
C PHE A 42 -6.02 1.47 6.70
N ILE A 43 -5.17 1.58 7.72
CA ILE A 43 -3.74 1.90 7.62
C ILE A 43 -2.89 1.03 8.55
N PRO A 44 -1.57 0.94 8.33
CA PRO A 44 -0.65 0.38 9.31
C PRO A 44 -0.53 1.29 10.56
N GLU A 45 -0.34 0.69 11.73
CA GLU A 45 -0.19 1.38 13.01
C GLU A 45 1.21 2.00 13.17
N ASN A 46 2.24 1.29 12.72
CA ASN A 46 3.65 1.65 12.91
C ASN A 46 4.45 1.59 11.59
N PRO A 47 4.04 2.38 10.57
CA PRO A 47 4.69 2.35 9.26
C PRO A 47 6.03 3.09 9.28
N SER A 48 6.94 2.66 8.39
CA SER A 48 8.18 3.39 8.10
C SER A 48 7.96 4.32 6.90
N TYR A 49 7.63 5.59 7.17
CA TYR A 49 7.43 6.57 6.12
C TYR A 49 8.75 7.20 5.65
N PRO A 50 9.01 7.27 4.33
CA PRO A 50 10.21 7.90 3.79
C PRO A 50 10.18 9.44 3.88
N ILE A 51 8.98 10.01 3.83
CA ILE A 51 8.73 11.45 3.90
C ILE A 51 7.64 11.66 4.95
N VAL A 52 7.89 12.57 5.87
CA VAL A 52 6.93 12.97 6.91
C VAL A 52 6.57 14.43 6.70
N ASP A 53 5.27 14.73 6.75
CA ASP A 53 4.71 16.07 6.66
C ASP A 53 3.57 16.18 7.68
N GLU A 54 3.91 16.71 8.85
CA GLU A 54 2.98 16.86 9.98
C GLU A 54 1.84 17.84 9.66
N SER A 55 2.02 18.72 8.68
CA SER A 55 0.97 19.69 8.31
C SER A 55 -0.27 18.99 7.77
N LEU A 56 -0.11 17.85 7.09
CA LEU A 56 -1.21 17.07 6.55
C LEU A 56 -2.08 16.41 7.63
N SER A 57 -1.53 16.16 8.83
CA SER A 57 -2.29 15.61 9.95
C SER A 57 -3.42 16.54 10.40
N LYS A 58 -3.23 17.85 10.25
CA LYS A 58 -4.24 18.87 10.59
C LYS A 58 -5.45 18.87 9.64
N GLU A 59 -5.29 18.27 8.44
CA GLU A 59 -6.37 18.18 7.46
C GLU A 59 -7.24 16.93 7.64
N VAL A 60 -6.84 16.01 8.51
CA VAL A 60 -7.62 14.81 8.83
C VAL A 60 -8.75 15.20 9.76
N SER A 61 -9.99 14.91 9.39
CA SER A 61 -11.15 15.15 10.24
C SER A 61 -11.13 14.28 11.49
N ASP A 62 -11.46 14.84 12.64
CA ASP A 62 -11.60 14.09 13.91
C ASP A 62 -12.76 13.08 13.87
N GLU A 63 -13.75 13.29 12.99
CA GLU A 63 -14.88 12.38 12.80
C GLU A 63 -14.56 11.18 11.89
N LEU A 64 -13.38 11.19 11.25
CA LEU A 64 -12.96 10.12 10.35
C LEU A 64 -12.61 8.86 11.12
N GLU A 65 -13.31 7.77 10.83
CA GLU A 65 -12.95 6.46 11.36
C GLU A 65 -11.66 5.95 10.72
N ILE A 66 -10.62 5.75 11.55
CA ILE A 66 -9.33 5.23 11.12
C ILE A 66 -9.02 3.94 11.87
N ILE A 67 -8.93 2.85 11.14
CA ILE A 67 -8.58 1.52 11.66
C ILE A 67 -7.08 1.29 11.44
N LYS A 68 -6.38 0.89 12.49
CA LYS A 68 -4.93 0.64 12.46
C LYS A 68 -4.62 -0.80 12.83
N THR A 69 -3.68 -1.41 12.11
CA THR A 69 -3.14 -2.72 12.47
C THR A 69 -1.62 -2.72 12.37
N LYS A 70 -0.98 -3.46 13.28
CA LYS A 70 0.49 -3.56 13.29
C LYS A 70 1.02 -4.09 11.97
N ILE A 71 2.11 -3.48 11.50
CA ILE A 71 2.86 -3.96 10.34
C ILE A 71 4.26 -4.38 10.78
N TRP A 72 4.73 -5.49 10.23
CA TRP A 72 6.13 -5.88 10.31
C TRP A 72 6.81 -5.57 8.96
N GLU A 73 7.89 -4.79 9.02
CA GLU A 73 8.67 -4.40 7.85
C GLU A 73 10.12 -4.89 7.97
N PRO A 74 10.64 -5.62 7.00
CA PRO A 74 12.03 -6.13 7.03
C PRO A 74 13.09 -5.03 7.17
N TYR A 75 12.76 -3.80 6.79
CA TYR A 75 13.68 -2.66 6.90
C TYR A 75 13.90 -2.19 8.33
N GLN A 76 12.99 -2.48 9.26
CA GLN A 76 13.18 -2.20 10.68
C GLN A 76 14.36 -3.02 11.23
N ILE A 77 14.58 -4.22 10.70
CA ILE A 77 15.73 -5.06 11.06
C ILE A 77 17.02 -4.51 10.42
N ALA A 78 16.96 -4.03 9.19
CA ALA A 78 18.13 -3.50 8.47
C ALA A 78 18.69 -2.22 9.12
N GLU A 79 17.89 -1.48 9.88
CA GLU A 79 18.34 -0.30 10.65
C GLU A 79 19.24 -0.68 11.82
N PHE A 80 19.06 -1.88 12.40
CA PHE A 80 19.96 -2.41 13.42
C PHE A 80 21.35 -2.76 12.87
N PHE A 81 21.46 -2.98 11.56
CA PHE A 81 22.70 -3.42 10.91
C PHE A 81 23.48 -2.32 10.16
N GLY A 82 23.06 -1.04 10.16
CA GLY A 82 23.86 0.05 9.61
C GLY A 82 23.11 1.34 9.28
N LYS A 83 23.80 2.48 9.52
CA LYS A 83 23.27 3.84 9.31
C LYS A 83 23.06 4.24 7.82
N ASP A 84 23.60 3.48 6.87
CA ASP A 84 23.53 3.79 5.43
C ASP A 84 22.18 3.45 4.76
N ASN A 85 21.26 2.84 5.50
CA ASN A 85 20.00 2.33 4.95
C ASN A 85 18.85 3.37 4.83
N LYS A 86 19.05 4.62 5.26
CA LYS A 86 18.02 5.69 5.16
C LYS A 86 17.60 5.96 3.70
N LYS A 87 18.52 5.87 2.74
CA LYS A 87 18.23 6.05 1.30
C LYS A 87 17.35 4.93 0.72
N PHE A 88 17.34 3.73 1.32
CA PHE A 88 16.50 2.62 0.87
C PHE A 88 15.02 2.78 1.23
N LYS A 89 14.69 3.56 2.27
CA LYS A 89 13.30 3.81 2.71
C LYS A 89 12.47 4.51 1.63
N ALA A 90 13.07 5.44 0.92
CA ALA A 90 12.36 6.30 -0.04
C ALA A 90 12.05 5.63 -1.38
N GLY A 91 12.48 4.40 -1.64
CA GLY A 91 12.38 3.81 -2.98
C GLY A 91 13.24 4.53 -4.02
N GLN A 92 14.07 5.50 -3.59
CA GLN A 92 15.06 6.16 -4.41
C GLN A 92 16.27 5.24 -4.53
N PHE A 93 16.44 4.66 -5.70
CA PHE A 93 17.66 3.92 -6.02
C PHE A 93 18.68 4.95 -6.54
N ASP A 94 19.82 5.02 -5.89
CA ASP A 94 20.96 5.71 -6.47
C ASP A 94 21.42 4.89 -7.69
N VAL A 95 21.06 5.34 -8.88
CA VAL A 95 21.34 4.65 -10.15
C VAL A 95 22.78 4.94 -10.60
N GLY A 96 23.60 5.55 -9.73
CA GLY A 96 25.00 5.87 -10.02
C GLY A 96 25.87 4.62 -10.26
N ASN A 97 26.85 4.75 -11.14
CA ASN A 97 27.77 3.68 -11.57
C ASN A 97 28.64 3.07 -10.43
N ASN A 98 28.67 3.66 -9.23
CA ASN A 98 29.51 3.25 -8.10
C ASN A 98 28.72 2.56 -6.98
N GLN A 99 27.79 1.67 -7.31
CA GLN A 99 27.08 0.89 -6.29
C GLN A 99 27.98 -0.19 -5.68
N SER A 100 28.09 -0.18 -4.34
CA SER A 100 28.70 -1.26 -3.55
C SER A 100 28.03 -2.61 -3.87
N TRP A 101 28.77 -3.70 -3.83
CA TRP A 101 28.24 -5.06 -4.01
C TRP A 101 27.11 -5.38 -3.02
N LYS A 102 27.17 -4.87 -1.78
CA LYS A 102 26.11 -4.98 -0.77
C LYS A 102 24.80 -4.30 -1.22
N SER A 103 24.91 -3.13 -1.85
CA SER A 103 23.74 -2.44 -2.42
C SER A 103 23.13 -3.24 -3.58
N LYS A 104 23.95 -3.79 -4.46
CA LYS A 104 23.48 -4.64 -5.59
C LYS A 104 22.78 -5.90 -5.09
N LEU A 105 23.29 -6.54 -4.05
CA LEU A 105 22.67 -7.72 -3.41
C LEU A 105 21.34 -7.35 -2.75
N SER A 106 21.28 -6.24 -2.04
CA SER A 106 20.06 -5.76 -1.40
C SER A 106 18.94 -5.47 -2.42
N ILE A 107 19.27 -4.83 -3.55
CA ILE A 107 18.32 -4.59 -4.64
C ILE A 107 17.83 -5.90 -5.24
N TRP A 108 18.72 -6.85 -5.47
CA TRP A 108 18.38 -8.16 -6.00
C TRP A 108 17.47 -8.95 -5.05
N VAL A 109 17.80 -9.02 -3.76
CA VAL A 109 16.96 -9.66 -2.73
C VAL A 109 15.57 -9.00 -2.69
N ARG A 110 15.52 -7.67 -2.68
CA ARG A 110 14.26 -6.92 -2.66
C ARG A 110 13.38 -7.22 -3.87
N GLY A 111 13.96 -7.29 -5.07
CA GLY A 111 13.20 -7.55 -6.29
C GLY A 111 12.68 -8.98 -6.40
N ASN A 112 13.46 -9.96 -5.93
CA ASN A 112 13.18 -11.37 -6.16
C ASN A 112 12.42 -12.06 -5.03
N PHE A 113 12.56 -11.60 -3.78
CA PHE A 113 11.93 -12.23 -2.62
C PHE A 113 10.73 -11.46 -2.09
N PHE A 114 10.72 -10.12 -2.19
CA PHE A 114 9.61 -9.29 -1.69
C PHE A 114 8.64 -8.92 -2.83
N ILE A 115 7.83 -9.85 -3.24
CA ILE A 115 6.91 -9.70 -4.38
C ILE A 115 5.48 -9.48 -3.87
N PRO A 116 4.83 -8.35 -4.25
CA PRO A 116 5.28 -7.29 -5.16
C PRO A 116 6.21 -6.26 -4.51
N ASP A 117 6.24 -6.11 -3.21
CA ASP A 117 7.08 -5.19 -2.43
C ASP A 117 7.21 -5.65 -0.97
N ALA A 118 8.01 -4.96 -0.17
CA ALA A 118 8.32 -5.36 1.20
C ALA A 118 7.13 -5.31 2.18
N ARG A 119 6.01 -4.70 1.79
CA ARG A 119 4.78 -4.67 2.59
C ARG A 119 3.92 -5.92 2.40
N VAL A 120 4.40 -6.89 1.64
CA VAL A 120 3.72 -8.18 1.42
C VAL A 120 3.40 -8.92 2.73
N PHE A 121 4.21 -8.75 3.76
CA PHE A 121 3.99 -9.35 5.08
C PHE A 121 2.76 -8.79 5.81
N TRP A 122 2.33 -7.57 5.47
CA TRP A 122 1.11 -6.97 6.04
C TRP A 122 -0.17 -7.50 5.38
N VAL A 123 -0.06 -8.17 4.22
CA VAL A 123 -1.22 -8.61 3.44
C VAL A 123 -2.08 -9.61 4.22
N GLN A 124 -1.49 -10.70 4.71
CA GLN A 124 -2.25 -11.76 5.37
C GLN A 124 -2.86 -11.32 6.71
N PRO A 125 -2.13 -10.65 7.63
CA PRO A 125 -2.72 -10.11 8.85
C PRO A 125 -3.87 -9.15 8.57
N SER A 126 -3.69 -8.23 7.63
CA SER A 126 -4.70 -7.25 7.23
C SER A 126 -5.94 -7.91 6.62
N ALA A 127 -5.75 -8.86 5.71
CA ALA A 127 -6.84 -9.58 5.09
C ALA A 127 -7.65 -10.38 6.13
N LYS A 128 -6.97 -11.05 7.08
CA LYS A 128 -7.63 -11.78 8.17
C LYS A 128 -8.46 -10.84 9.05
N PHE A 129 -7.90 -9.71 9.44
CA PHE A 129 -8.60 -8.70 10.25
C PHE A 129 -9.81 -8.15 9.49
N LEU A 130 -9.60 -7.69 8.26
CA LEU A 130 -10.66 -7.07 7.46
C LEU A 130 -11.77 -8.04 7.06
N LYS A 131 -11.48 -9.32 6.85
CA LYS A 131 -12.51 -10.34 6.63
C LYS A 131 -13.46 -10.45 7.83
N LYS A 132 -12.93 -10.44 9.06
CA LYS A 132 -13.74 -10.42 10.26
C LYS A 132 -14.53 -9.10 10.37
N TYR A 133 -13.86 -7.97 10.21
CA TYR A 133 -14.46 -6.64 10.32
C TYR A 133 -15.61 -6.42 9.32
N LEU A 134 -15.46 -6.85 8.06
CA LEU A 134 -16.48 -6.74 7.02
C LEU A 134 -17.67 -7.69 7.20
N LYS A 135 -17.55 -8.76 7.99
CA LYS A 135 -18.70 -9.60 8.40
C LYS A 135 -19.56 -8.92 9.45
N GLU A 136 -18.95 -8.11 10.30
CA GLU A 136 -19.61 -7.41 11.40
C GLU A 136 -20.09 -6.01 10.99
N ASN A 137 -19.49 -5.42 9.94
CA ASN A 137 -19.77 -4.06 9.49
C ASN A 137 -20.06 -4.03 7.98
N HIS A 138 -21.21 -3.49 7.63
CA HIS A 138 -21.61 -3.35 6.24
C HIS A 138 -20.81 -2.25 5.52
N PHE A 139 -20.35 -2.54 4.31
CA PHE A 139 -19.78 -1.59 3.37
C PHE A 139 -20.35 -1.82 1.96
N ASP A 140 -20.49 -0.75 1.19
CA ASP A 140 -21.00 -0.80 -0.20
C ASP A 140 -19.84 -0.99 -1.20
N ALA A 141 -18.64 -0.52 -0.84
CA ALA A 141 -17.45 -0.63 -1.66
C ALA A 141 -16.18 -0.59 -0.83
N PHE A 142 -15.08 -1.04 -1.41
CA PHE A 142 -13.76 -0.79 -0.87
C PHE A 142 -12.77 -0.39 -1.97
N VAL A 143 -11.76 0.36 -1.55
CA VAL A 143 -10.68 0.84 -2.42
C VAL A 143 -9.36 0.32 -1.88
N THR A 144 -8.46 -0.07 -2.76
CA THR A 144 -7.05 -0.26 -2.43
C THR A 144 -6.21 0.70 -3.26
N THR A 145 -5.28 1.42 -2.64
CA THR A 145 -4.41 2.36 -3.36
C THR A 145 -2.94 1.97 -3.26
N GLY A 146 -2.26 2.04 -4.36
CA GLY A 146 -0.83 1.76 -4.50
C GLY A 146 -0.06 2.90 -5.17
N PRO A 147 1.27 2.99 -5.01
CA PRO A 147 2.12 2.10 -4.23
C PRO A 147 1.94 2.26 -2.71
N PRO A 148 2.27 1.24 -1.90
CA PRO A 148 2.80 -0.09 -2.24
C PRO A 148 1.76 -0.98 -2.94
N HIS A 149 2.21 -1.80 -3.90
CA HIS A 149 1.30 -2.66 -4.67
C HIS A 149 0.79 -3.88 -3.89
N SER A 150 1.37 -4.17 -2.71
CA SER A 150 0.87 -5.16 -1.75
C SER A 150 -0.55 -4.85 -1.28
N MET A 151 -0.97 -3.58 -1.25
CA MET A 151 -2.33 -3.20 -0.87
C MET A 151 -3.38 -3.87 -1.75
N HIS A 152 -3.10 -3.99 -3.05
CA HIS A 152 -4.01 -4.67 -3.96
C HIS A 152 -4.09 -6.20 -3.74
N LEU A 153 -3.11 -6.82 -3.03
CA LEU A 153 -3.21 -8.22 -2.62
C LEU A 153 -4.21 -8.39 -1.48
N ILE A 154 -4.31 -7.40 -0.57
CA ILE A 154 -5.37 -7.37 0.44
C ILE A 154 -6.73 -7.35 -0.29
N GLY A 155 -6.89 -6.47 -1.28
CA GLY A 155 -8.11 -6.41 -2.10
C GLY A 155 -8.45 -7.73 -2.77
N LEU A 156 -7.46 -8.44 -3.34
CA LEU A 156 -7.66 -9.77 -3.92
C LEU A 156 -8.17 -10.80 -2.89
N GLU A 157 -7.63 -10.77 -1.67
CA GLU A 157 -8.05 -11.69 -0.60
C GLU A 157 -9.47 -11.36 -0.10
N LEU A 158 -9.83 -10.08 -0.02
CA LEU A 158 -11.18 -9.65 0.33
C LEU A 158 -12.18 -10.02 -0.78
N LYS A 159 -11.83 -9.85 -2.04
CA LYS A 159 -12.69 -10.17 -3.18
C LYS A 159 -13.01 -11.66 -3.32
N LYS A 160 -12.14 -12.54 -2.80
CA LYS A 160 -12.42 -13.98 -2.72
C LYS A 160 -13.53 -14.30 -1.72
N GLU A 161 -13.54 -13.62 -0.57
CA GLU A 161 -14.50 -13.82 0.51
C GLU A 161 -15.81 -13.08 0.23
N PHE A 162 -15.72 -11.88 -0.35
CA PHE A 162 -16.84 -10.98 -0.65
C PHE A 162 -16.94 -10.68 -2.14
N PRO A 163 -17.32 -11.65 -3.00
CA PRO A 163 -17.31 -11.47 -4.46
C PRO A 163 -18.30 -10.39 -4.93
N HIS A 164 -19.36 -10.14 -4.18
CA HIS A 164 -20.37 -9.11 -4.47
C HIS A 164 -19.94 -7.70 -4.07
N LEU A 165 -18.99 -7.55 -3.15
CA LEU A 165 -18.54 -6.23 -2.69
C LEU A 165 -17.72 -5.54 -3.79
N LYS A 166 -18.10 -4.29 -4.14
CA LYS A 166 -17.42 -3.52 -5.19
C LYS A 166 -15.99 -3.19 -4.76
N TRP A 167 -15.03 -3.50 -5.62
CA TRP A 167 -13.62 -3.20 -5.41
C TRP A 167 -13.09 -2.23 -6.46
N ILE A 168 -12.40 -1.17 -6.02
CA ILE A 168 -11.71 -0.22 -6.87
C ILE A 168 -10.22 -0.32 -6.55
N ALA A 169 -9.40 -0.70 -7.53
CA ALA A 169 -7.95 -0.77 -7.39
C ALA A 169 -7.30 0.46 -8.04
N ASP A 170 -6.81 1.38 -7.21
CA ASP A 170 -6.11 2.59 -7.66
C ASP A 170 -4.60 2.32 -7.83
N PHE A 171 -4.19 2.01 -9.05
CA PHE A 171 -2.81 1.65 -9.35
C PHE A 171 -1.86 2.84 -9.47
N ARG A 172 -2.29 4.05 -9.69
CA ARG A 172 -1.48 5.23 -10.05
C ARG A 172 -0.52 4.97 -11.22
N LYS A 173 0.39 4.00 -11.06
CA LYS A 173 1.22 3.40 -12.13
C LYS A 173 1.35 1.90 -11.87
N PRO A 174 1.15 1.06 -12.89
CA PRO A 174 1.42 -0.37 -12.80
C PRO A 174 2.87 -0.63 -12.39
N LYS A 175 3.12 -1.64 -11.54
CA LYS A 175 4.47 -1.88 -11.02
C LYS A 175 5.46 -2.21 -12.13
N THR A 176 5.05 -2.96 -13.14
CA THR A 176 5.89 -3.37 -14.27
C THR A 176 6.25 -2.20 -15.21
N GLU A 177 5.55 -1.07 -15.09
CA GLU A 177 5.76 0.14 -15.89
C GLU A 177 6.51 1.25 -15.13
N ILE A 178 6.88 1.01 -13.86
CA ILE A 178 7.66 1.97 -13.08
C ILE A 178 9.11 1.97 -13.57
N SER A 179 9.70 3.15 -13.77
CA SER A 179 11.04 3.33 -14.34
C SER A 179 12.13 2.49 -13.64
N TYR A 180 12.08 2.36 -12.32
CA TYR A 180 13.06 1.58 -11.56
C TYR A 180 12.86 0.05 -11.66
N TYR A 181 11.77 -0.44 -12.25
CA TYR A 181 11.51 -1.88 -12.37
C TYR A 181 12.64 -2.61 -13.12
N LYS A 182 13.16 -1.98 -14.17
CA LYS A 182 14.28 -2.51 -14.97
C LYS A 182 15.57 -2.66 -14.15
N HIS A 183 15.73 -1.89 -13.07
CA HIS A 183 16.92 -1.90 -12.23
C HIS A 183 16.87 -2.94 -11.10
N LEU A 184 15.73 -3.64 -10.90
CA LEU A 184 15.56 -4.63 -9.84
C LEU A 184 16.35 -5.92 -10.07
N LYS A 185 16.98 -6.12 -11.24
CA LYS A 185 17.73 -7.34 -11.59
C LYS A 185 16.95 -8.62 -11.32
N LEU A 186 15.72 -8.68 -11.82
CA LEU A 186 14.80 -9.78 -11.57
C LEU A 186 15.25 -11.06 -12.27
N THR A 187 15.06 -12.19 -11.61
CA THR A 187 15.06 -13.49 -12.26
C THR A 187 13.81 -13.63 -13.15
N LYS A 188 13.87 -14.48 -14.16
CA LYS A 188 12.71 -14.75 -15.03
C LYS A 188 11.47 -15.19 -14.24
N SER A 189 11.67 -16.00 -13.20
CA SER A 189 10.57 -16.45 -12.31
C SER A 189 9.96 -15.30 -11.50
N ALA A 190 10.78 -14.39 -10.96
CA ALA A 190 10.30 -13.24 -10.22
C ALA A 190 9.56 -12.26 -11.12
N ASP A 191 10.09 -11.95 -12.31
CA ASP A 191 9.42 -11.11 -13.30
C ASP A 191 8.05 -11.69 -13.70
N GLN A 192 7.99 -12.97 -13.98
CA GLN A 192 6.73 -13.65 -14.32
C GLN A 192 5.71 -13.57 -13.16
N LYS A 193 6.16 -13.74 -11.90
CA LYS A 193 5.29 -13.57 -10.72
C LYS A 193 4.74 -12.16 -10.61
N HIS A 194 5.57 -11.14 -10.80
CA HIS A 194 5.14 -9.74 -10.79
C HIS A 194 4.04 -9.48 -11.84
N ARG A 195 4.25 -9.91 -13.09
CA ARG A 195 3.30 -9.75 -14.19
C ARG A 195 1.98 -10.50 -13.94
N ASN A 196 2.07 -11.75 -13.49
CA ASN A 196 0.89 -12.56 -13.19
C ASN A 196 0.04 -11.94 -12.07
N LEU A 197 0.69 -11.43 -11.00
CA LEU A 197 -0.01 -10.76 -9.92
C LEU A 197 -0.68 -9.46 -10.40
N GLU A 198 -0.03 -8.71 -11.26
CA GLU A 198 -0.60 -7.48 -11.81
C GLU A 198 -1.81 -7.75 -12.69
N GLN A 199 -1.72 -8.71 -13.59
CA GLN A 199 -2.86 -9.14 -14.41
C GLN A 199 -4.04 -9.63 -13.57
N LYS A 200 -3.76 -10.43 -12.52
CA LYS A 200 -4.79 -10.96 -11.64
C LYS A 200 -5.53 -9.84 -10.89
N LYS A 201 -4.82 -8.79 -10.45
CA LYS A 201 -5.42 -7.62 -9.79
C LYS A 201 -6.32 -6.85 -10.76
N LYS A 202 -5.83 -6.57 -11.99
CA LYS A 202 -6.59 -5.85 -13.02
C LYS A 202 -7.88 -6.58 -13.45
N LYS A 203 -7.87 -7.93 -13.44
CA LYS A 203 -9.05 -8.74 -13.82
C LYS A 203 -10.12 -8.84 -12.74
N LYS A 204 -9.78 -8.58 -11.48
CA LYS A 204 -10.66 -8.80 -10.32
C LYS A 204 -11.17 -7.50 -9.67
N ALA A 205 -10.55 -6.36 -9.96
CA ALA A 205 -10.95 -5.03 -9.48
C ALA A 205 -12.12 -4.41 -10.26
#